data_f6f413db42a6b01a8f7bd890246f9451
#
_entry.id   f6f413db42a6b01a8f7bd890246f9451
#
_cell.length_a   1.000
_cell.length_b   1.000
_cell.length_c   1.000
_cell.angle_alpha   90.00
_cell.angle_beta   90.00
_cell.angle_gamma   90.00
#
_symmetry.space_group_name_H-M   'P 1'
#
loop_
_entity.id
_entity.type
_entity.pdbx_description
1 polymer ?
#
loop_
_entity_poly.entity_id
_entity_poly.type
_entity_poly.pdbx_seq_one_letter_code
_entity_poly.pdbx_strand_id
1 'polypeptide(L)'
;SFVPAIYESMHKTIIKNLEKEGKLEAVRKLMEANKDKTMAEKKEIFKDIHNVFGGQIKLFVSGAAALEKEVEEDFRAWGVNLCQGYGLTETSPVIGVETNENFRVGSIGKPLPHIQAKIEDANEEGMGELVVKGPNVMLGYYNDEEATKEVLEDGWFRTGDLAKIDEDGYIFICGR
;
A
#
# COMPACT_ATOMS: atom_id res chain seq x y z
N SER A 1 -3.83 -8.96 -7.34
CA SER A 1 -4.05 -7.69 -6.64
C SER A 1 -5.43 -7.17 -6.99
N PHE A 2 -6.04 -6.45 -6.07
CA PHE A 2 -7.33 -5.80 -6.27
C PHE A 2 -7.17 -4.29 -6.03
N VAL A 3 -8.11 -3.51 -6.57
CA VAL A 3 -8.17 -2.07 -6.31
C VAL A 3 -8.71 -1.81 -4.88
N PRO A 4 -8.35 -0.70 -4.24
CA PRO A 4 -8.77 -0.36 -2.86
C PRO A 4 -10.27 -0.51 -2.61
N ALA A 5 -11.11 -0.08 -3.53
CA ALA A 5 -12.57 -0.14 -3.41
C ALA A 5 -13.12 -1.54 -3.06
N ILE A 6 -12.44 -2.62 -3.44
CA ILE A 6 -12.85 -3.98 -3.09
C ILE A 6 -12.61 -4.22 -1.59
N TYR A 7 -11.44 -3.84 -1.08
CA TYR A 7 -11.11 -3.99 0.34
C TYR A 7 -11.98 -3.10 1.23
N GLU A 8 -12.24 -1.87 0.81
CA GLU A 8 -13.16 -0.94 1.48
C GLU A 8 -14.59 -1.51 1.54
N SER A 9 -15.07 -2.11 0.44
CA SER A 9 -16.36 -2.77 0.41
C SER A 9 -16.42 -4.00 1.33
N MET A 10 -15.35 -4.81 1.35
CA MET A 10 -15.23 -5.96 2.26
C MET A 10 -15.22 -5.51 3.72
N HIS A 11 -14.41 -4.51 4.05
CA HIS A 11 -14.33 -3.90 5.38
C HIS A 11 -15.70 -3.41 5.83
N LYS A 12 -16.35 -2.58 5.02
CA LYS A 12 -17.69 -2.05 5.30
C LYS A 12 -18.73 -3.15 5.56
N THR A 13 -18.65 -4.23 4.78
CA THR A 13 -19.56 -5.38 4.96
C THR A 13 -19.31 -6.09 6.29
N ILE A 14 -18.04 -6.31 6.66
CA ILE A 14 -17.68 -6.93 7.95
C ILE A 14 -18.15 -6.06 9.10
N ILE A 15 -17.84 -4.76 9.09
CA ILE A 15 -18.23 -3.82 10.14
C ILE A 15 -19.75 -3.80 10.29
N LYS A 16 -20.50 -3.70 9.18
CA LYS A 16 -21.97 -3.69 9.20
C LYS A 16 -22.54 -4.99 9.78
N ASN A 17 -21.97 -6.14 9.48
CA ASN A 17 -22.41 -7.41 10.03
C ASN A 17 -22.13 -7.49 11.55
N LEU A 18 -20.94 -7.04 11.98
CA LEU A 18 -20.60 -6.98 13.41
C LEU A 18 -21.53 -6.04 14.19
N GLU A 19 -21.89 -4.90 13.61
CA GLU A 19 -22.86 -3.97 14.19
C GLU A 19 -24.24 -4.64 14.33
N LYS A 20 -24.73 -5.27 13.27
CA LYS A 20 -26.01 -5.97 13.24
C LYS A 20 -26.10 -7.09 14.28
N GLU A 21 -24.99 -7.78 14.53
CA GLU A 21 -24.87 -8.84 15.52
C GLU A 21 -24.60 -8.31 16.94
N GLY A 22 -24.41 -7.00 17.12
CA GLY A 22 -24.04 -6.39 18.40
C GLY A 22 -22.65 -6.74 18.90
N LYS A 23 -21.74 -7.15 18.01
CA LYS A 23 -20.40 -7.64 18.32
C LYS A 23 -19.27 -6.62 18.08
N LEU A 24 -19.54 -5.50 17.41
CA LEU A 24 -18.49 -4.57 16.96
C LEU A 24 -17.65 -4.07 18.15
N GLU A 25 -18.28 -3.63 19.25
CA GLU A 25 -17.54 -3.13 20.42
C GLU A 25 -16.63 -4.21 21.04
N ALA A 26 -17.13 -5.43 21.15
CA ALA A 26 -16.34 -6.55 21.66
C ALA A 26 -15.15 -6.87 20.76
N VAL A 27 -15.33 -6.83 19.43
CA VAL A 27 -14.25 -7.03 18.46
C VAL A 27 -13.22 -5.90 18.57
N ARG A 28 -13.65 -4.64 18.67
CA ARG A 28 -12.72 -3.49 18.87
C ARG A 28 -11.88 -3.65 20.15
N LYS A 29 -12.47 -4.05 21.25
CA LYS A 29 -11.76 -4.33 22.52
C LYS A 29 -10.77 -5.49 22.35
N LEU A 30 -11.17 -6.53 21.63
CA LEU A 30 -10.30 -7.69 21.36
C LEU A 30 -9.11 -7.32 20.45
N MET A 31 -9.31 -6.45 19.45
CA MET A 31 -8.25 -5.90 18.63
C MET A 31 -7.21 -5.15 19.48
N GLU A 32 -7.64 -4.24 20.34
CA GLU A 32 -6.74 -3.47 21.20
C GLU A 32 -5.99 -4.38 22.19
N ALA A 33 -6.68 -5.33 22.82
CA ALA A 33 -6.07 -6.28 23.77
C ALA A 33 -5.01 -7.19 23.12
N ASN A 34 -5.06 -7.37 21.81
CA ASN A 34 -4.17 -8.27 21.06
C ASN A 34 -3.28 -7.54 20.03
N LYS A 35 -3.14 -6.23 20.13
CA LYS A 35 -2.38 -5.43 19.15
C LYS A 35 -0.94 -5.87 18.98
N ASP A 36 -0.30 -6.35 20.06
CA ASP A 36 1.11 -6.78 20.07
C ASP A 36 1.31 -8.27 19.70
N LYS A 37 0.23 -8.98 19.37
CA LYS A 37 0.29 -10.37 18.89
C LYS A 37 0.82 -10.46 17.48
N THR A 38 1.40 -11.61 17.14
CA THR A 38 1.82 -11.93 15.77
C THR A 38 0.63 -12.04 14.83
N MET A 39 0.88 -11.89 13.52
CA MET A 39 -0.18 -12.05 12.50
C MET A 39 -0.83 -13.43 12.56
N ALA A 40 -0.05 -14.49 12.86
CA ALA A 40 -0.56 -15.85 13.01
C ALA A 40 -1.50 -15.98 14.22
N GLU A 41 -1.13 -15.42 15.38
CA GLU A 41 -1.97 -15.40 16.58
C GLU A 41 -3.25 -14.59 16.36
N LYS A 42 -3.16 -13.42 15.71
CA LYS A 42 -4.33 -12.62 15.35
C LYS A 42 -5.26 -13.39 14.42
N LYS A 43 -4.74 -14.10 13.45
CA LYS A 43 -5.53 -14.95 12.53
C LYS A 43 -6.37 -15.97 13.28
N GLU A 44 -5.82 -16.63 14.29
CA GLU A 44 -6.54 -17.59 15.11
C GLU A 44 -7.62 -16.90 15.97
N ILE A 45 -7.29 -15.75 16.58
CA ILE A 45 -8.23 -14.97 17.41
C ILE A 45 -9.43 -14.48 16.57
N PHE A 46 -9.18 -14.00 15.36
CA PHE A 46 -10.19 -13.45 14.44
C PHE A 46 -10.60 -14.43 13.34
N LYS A 47 -10.56 -15.73 13.62
CA LYS A 47 -10.87 -16.82 12.69
C LYS A 47 -12.19 -16.64 11.96
N ASP A 48 -13.21 -16.14 12.65
CA ASP A 48 -14.54 -15.93 12.05
C ASP A 48 -14.49 -14.87 10.94
N ILE A 49 -13.69 -13.82 11.10
CA ILE A 49 -13.46 -12.82 10.05
C ILE A 49 -12.71 -13.46 8.87
N HIS A 50 -11.68 -14.28 9.15
CA HIS A 50 -10.95 -14.99 8.09
C HIS A 50 -11.85 -15.96 7.31
N ASN A 51 -12.84 -16.57 7.96
CA ASN A 51 -13.80 -17.46 7.31
C ASN A 51 -14.69 -16.74 6.28
N VAL A 52 -14.93 -15.44 6.44
CA VAL A 52 -15.63 -14.61 5.43
C VAL A 52 -14.88 -14.63 4.09
N PHE A 53 -13.56 -14.77 4.12
CA PHE A 53 -12.67 -14.87 2.95
C PHE A 53 -12.31 -16.33 2.59
N GLY A 54 -13.03 -17.31 3.14
CA GLY A 54 -12.75 -18.74 2.92
C GLY A 54 -11.62 -19.31 3.79
N GLY A 55 -11.05 -18.55 4.73
CA GLY A 55 -10.06 -18.99 5.73
C GLY A 55 -8.66 -19.35 5.20
N GLN A 56 -8.46 -19.43 3.89
CA GLN A 56 -7.21 -19.91 3.26
C GLN A 56 -6.34 -18.81 2.64
N ILE A 57 -6.83 -17.58 2.59
CA ILE A 57 -6.07 -16.48 1.98
C ILE A 57 -4.85 -16.17 2.85
N LYS A 58 -3.69 -16.08 2.19
CA LYS A 58 -2.40 -15.81 2.83
C LYS A 58 -1.96 -14.36 2.68
N LEU A 59 -2.37 -13.72 1.58
CA LEU A 59 -1.94 -12.37 1.23
C LEU A 59 -2.99 -11.67 0.39
N PHE A 60 -3.34 -10.47 0.77
CA PHE A 60 -4.00 -9.48 -0.07
C PHE A 60 -3.00 -8.45 -0.55
N VAL A 61 -3.10 -8.03 -1.79
CA VAL A 61 -2.30 -6.94 -2.35
C VAL A 61 -3.21 -5.88 -2.93
N SER A 62 -3.15 -4.69 -2.38
CA SER A 62 -3.83 -3.49 -2.88
C SER A 62 -2.87 -2.66 -3.73
N GLY A 63 -3.35 -2.17 -4.86
CA GLY A 63 -2.57 -1.32 -5.76
C GLY A 63 -3.47 -0.42 -6.61
N ALA A 64 -2.88 0.40 -7.44
CA ALA A 64 -3.51 1.37 -8.35
C ALA A 64 -4.07 2.65 -7.70
N ALA A 65 -4.31 2.68 -6.39
CA ALA A 65 -4.69 3.88 -5.63
C ALA A 65 -4.37 3.66 -4.14
N ALA A 66 -4.39 4.75 -3.36
CA ALA A 66 -4.23 4.66 -1.92
C ALA A 66 -5.44 3.97 -1.27
N LEU A 67 -5.17 3.12 -0.29
CA LEU A 67 -6.17 2.48 0.55
C LEU A 67 -6.48 3.38 1.76
N GLU A 68 -7.73 3.40 2.20
CA GLU A 68 -8.09 4.10 3.45
C GLU A 68 -7.34 3.50 4.64
N LYS A 69 -6.75 4.37 5.47
CA LYS A 69 -5.91 3.95 6.61
C LYS A 69 -6.66 3.05 7.58
N GLU A 70 -7.92 3.38 7.90
CA GLU A 70 -8.74 2.57 8.80
C GLU A 70 -8.93 1.14 8.28
N VAL A 71 -9.11 0.98 6.97
CA VAL A 71 -9.25 -0.33 6.34
C VAL A 71 -7.96 -1.14 6.49
N GLU A 72 -6.82 -0.52 6.23
CA GLU A 72 -5.53 -1.17 6.40
C GLU A 72 -5.28 -1.57 7.85
N GLU A 73 -5.51 -0.65 8.81
CA GLU A 73 -5.35 -0.88 10.25
C GLU A 73 -6.21 -2.03 10.75
N ASP A 74 -7.50 -2.04 10.37
CA ASP A 74 -8.44 -3.08 10.80
C ASP A 74 -8.07 -4.45 10.23
N PHE A 75 -7.76 -4.54 8.93
CA PHE A 75 -7.33 -5.81 8.33
C PHE A 75 -6.09 -6.37 9.02
N ARG A 76 -5.10 -5.54 9.28
CA ARG A 76 -3.89 -5.95 10.01
C ARG A 76 -4.19 -6.35 11.46
N ALA A 77 -5.07 -5.61 12.14
CA ALA A 77 -5.51 -5.95 13.50
C ALA A 77 -6.25 -7.30 13.55
N TRP A 78 -6.94 -7.68 12.48
CA TRP A 78 -7.56 -9.01 12.34
C TRP A 78 -6.58 -10.11 11.92
N GLY A 79 -5.30 -9.80 11.73
CA GLY A 79 -4.31 -10.76 11.28
C GLY A 79 -4.37 -11.08 9.78
N VAL A 80 -4.98 -10.20 9.00
CA VAL A 80 -5.00 -10.31 7.53
C VAL A 80 -3.80 -9.61 6.94
N ASN A 81 -2.97 -10.34 6.20
CA ASN A 81 -1.84 -9.78 5.47
C ASN A 81 -2.35 -8.95 4.30
N LEU A 82 -2.51 -7.67 4.50
CA LEU A 82 -2.85 -6.70 3.47
C LEU A 82 -1.65 -5.79 3.23
N CYS A 83 -1.09 -5.85 2.02
CA CYS A 83 0.07 -5.08 1.61
C CYS A 83 -0.31 -4.10 0.51
N GLN A 84 0.12 -2.87 0.63
CA GLN A 84 0.01 -1.90 -0.43
C GLN A 84 1.24 -1.95 -1.33
N GLY A 85 1.04 -1.74 -2.63
CA GLY A 85 2.10 -1.60 -3.61
C GLY A 85 1.77 -0.49 -4.59
N TYR A 86 2.82 0.15 -5.09
CA TYR A 86 2.72 1.24 -6.04
C TYR A 86 3.70 1.06 -7.20
N GLY A 87 3.26 1.50 -8.34
CA GLY A 87 4.07 1.57 -9.54
C GLY A 87 3.23 1.95 -10.75
N LEU A 88 3.88 2.01 -11.88
CA LEU A 88 3.36 2.48 -13.15
C LEU A 88 3.73 1.49 -14.25
N THR A 89 3.04 1.53 -15.37
CA THR A 89 3.41 0.74 -16.56
C THR A 89 4.86 1.00 -16.95
N GLU A 90 5.29 2.24 -16.85
CA GLU A 90 6.64 2.73 -17.14
C GLU A 90 7.71 2.18 -16.18
N THR A 91 7.30 1.53 -15.08
CA THR A 91 8.21 0.94 -14.08
C THR A 91 8.04 -0.58 -13.92
N SER A 92 7.42 -1.27 -14.86
CA SER A 92 7.34 -2.74 -15.08
C SER A 92 6.83 -3.61 -13.91
N PRO A 93 5.76 -3.37 -13.22
CA PRO A 93 5.14 -2.09 -12.90
C PRO A 93 5.58 -1.54 -11.53
N VAL A 94 6.23 -2.32 -10.63
CA VAL A 94 6.33 -2.04 -9.19
C VAL A 94 7.54 -1.17 -8.85
N ILE A 95 7.33 -0.09 -8.13
CA ILE A 95 8.36 0.74 -7.51
C ILE A 95 8.59 0.33 -6.07
N GLY A 96 7.52 0.22 -5.30
CA GLY A 96 7.57 -0.15 -3.88
C GLY A 96 6.40 -1.01 -3.48
N VAL A 97 6.61 -1.80 -2.44
CA VAL A 97 5.58 -2.67 -1.86
C VAL A 97 5.84 -2.85 -0.37
N GLU A 98 4.77 -2.88 0.39
CA GLU A 98 4.82 -3.28 1.80
C GLU A 98 5.04 -4.78 1.94
N THR A 99 5.66 -5.14 3.05
CA THR A 99 5.74 -6.52 3.53
C THR A 99 5.22 -6.57 4.97
N ASN A 100 5.04 -7.77 5.53
CA ASN A 100 4.63 -7.90 6.93
C ASN A 100 5.65 -7.35 7.92
N GLU A 101 6.94 -7.36 7.54
CA GLU A 101 8.04 -6.91 8.38
C GLU A 101 8.37 -5.44 8.15
N ASN A 102 8.09 -4.94 6.94
CA ASN A 102 8.36 -3.57 6.52
C ASN A 102 7.08 -2.94 5.97
N PHE A 103 6.25 -2.43 6.87
CA PHE A 103 5.07 -1.66 6.53
C PHE A 103 4.95 -0.40 7.38
N ARG A 104 4.24 0.57 6.85
CA ARG A 104 3.83 1.77 7.57
C ARG A 104 2.50 2.22 7.03
N VAL A 105 1.47 2.20 7.87
CA VAL A 105 0.10 2.51 7.48
C VAL A 105 0.01 3.78 6.64
N GLY A 106 -0.65 3.68 5.50
CA GLY A 106 -0.80 4.75 4.51
C GLY A 106 0.41 4.94 3.60
N SER A 107 1.48 4.14 3.74
CA SER A 107 2.59 4.12 2.79
C SER A 107 2.39 3.06 1.71
N ILE A 108 3.23 3.12 0.69
CA ILE A 108 3.35 2.06 -0.32
C ILE A 108 4.59 1.19 -0.08
N GLY A 109 5.09 1.20 1.17
CA GLY A 109 6.34 0.53 1.52
C GLY A 109 7.59 1.29 1.12
N LYS A 110 8.70 0.58 1.11
CA LYS A 110 10.00 1.07 0.63
C LYS A 110 10.20 0.69 -0.84
N PRO A 111 11.08 1.39 -1.55
CA PRO A 111 11.48 0.97 -2.90
C PRO A 111 11.96 -0.48 -2.90
N LEU A 112 11.66 -1.21 -3.97
CA LEU A 112 12.23 -2.54 -4.18
C LEU A 112 13.77 -2.49 -4.27
N PRO A 113 14.48 -3.58 -3.98
CA PRO A 113 15.92 -3.66 -4.16
C PRO A 113 16.34 -3.18 -5.56
N HIS A 114 17.42 -2.39 -5.61
CA HIS A 114 17.98 -1.78 -6.84
C HIS A 114 17.14 -0.65 -7.45
N ILE A 115 16.03 -0.24 -6.82
CA ILE A 115 15.29 0.96 -7.19
C ILE A 115 15.71 2.10 -6.27
N GLN A 116 16.08 3.22 -6.85
CA GLN A 116 16.32 4.47 -6.16
C GLN A 116 15.09 5.36 -6.31
N ALA A 117 14.72 6.03 -5.25
CA ALA A 117 13.61 6.97 -5.22
C ALA A 117 14.04 8.26 -4.53
N LYS A 118 13.59 9.39 -5.06
CA LYS A 118 13.81 10.71 -4.46
C LYS A 118 12.58 11.58 -4.69
N ILE A 119 12.48 12.65 -3.91
CA ILE A 119 11.48 13.69 -4.12
C ILE A 119 12.17 14.90 -4.76
N GLU A 120 11.64 15.37 -5.87
CA GLU A 120 12.07 16.61 -6.51
C GLU A 120 11.05 17.71 -6.24
N ASP A 121 11.54 18.96 -6.24
CA ASP A 121 10.75 20.18 -6.01
C ASP A 121 9.89 20.11 -4.72
N ALA A 122 10.48 19.56 -3.65
CA ALA A 122 9.80 19.38 -2.37
C ALA A 122 9.43 20.72 -1.74
N ASN A 123 8.18 20.84 -1.26
CA ASN A 123 7.71 21.95 -0.45
C ASN A 123 8.22 21.85 1.01
N GLU A 124 7.79 22.79 1.87
CA GLU A 124 8.18 22.82 3.30
C GLU A 124 7.74 21.57 4.08
N GLU A 125 6.73 20.86 3.60
CA GLU A 125 6.24 19.59 4.19
C GLU A 125 6.97 18.36 3.64
N GLY A 126 7.97 18.56 2.77
CA GLY A 126 8.74 17.47 2.13
C GLY A 126 7.97 16.76 1.01
N MET A 127 6.87 17.33 0.52
CA MET A 127 6.05 16.78 -0.55
C MET A 127 6.46 17.39 -1.89
N GLY A 128 6.74 16.56 -2.88
CA GLY A 128 7.12 16.94 -4.23
C GLY A 128 6.93 15.79 -5.20
N GLU A 129 7.45 15.92 -6.41
CA GLU A 129 7.33 14.86 -7.42
C GLU A 129 8.20 13.66 -7.07
N LEU A 130 7.60 12.47 -7.10
CA LEU A 130 8.34 11.22 -6.98
C LEU A 130 9.12 10.93 -8.28
N VAL A 131 10.43 10.78 -8.14
CA VAL A 131 11.32 10.45 -9.26
C VAL A 131 12.10 9.20 -8.93
N VAL A 132 12.14 8.24 -9.85
CA VAL A 132 12.71 6.92 -9.62
C VAL A 132 13.73 6.52 -10.68
N LYS A 133 14.70 5.70 -10.27
CA LYS A 133 15.71 5.12 -11.14
C LYS A 133 15.92 3.65 -10.78
N GLY A 134 15.96 2.80 -11.77
CA GLY A 134 16.21 1.38 -11.54
C GLY A 134 16.06 0.54 -12.81
N PRO A 135 16.39 -0.75 -12.72
CA PRO A 135 16.32 -1.66 -13.86
C PRO A 135 14.89 -1.93 -14.36
N ASN A 136 13.88 -1.57 -13.58
CA ASN A 136 12.47 -1.69 -13.92
C ASN A 136 11.92 -0.50 -14.72
N VAL A 137 12.68 0.61 -14.81
CA VAL A 137 12.27 1.78 -15.58
C VAL A 137 12.32 1.47 -17.08
N MET A 138 11.28 1.87 -17.80
CA MET A 138 11.15 1.69 -19.25
C MET A 138 12.33 2.31 -20.02
N LEU A 139 12.57 1.86 -21.23
CA LEU A 139 13.52 2.46 -22.15
C LEU A 139 12.99 3.74 -22.81
N GLY A 140 11.69 3.89 -22.86
CA GLY A 140 10.98 5.03 -23.45
C GLY A 140 9.63 4.64 -24.01
N TYR A 141 8.88 5.63 -24.47
CA TYR A 141 7.63 5.42 -25.20
C TYR A 141 7.90 5.00 -26.64
N TYR A 142 7.09 4.08 -27.14
CA TYR A 142 7.27 3.53 -28.48
C TYR A 142 7.03 4.61 -29.56
N ASN A 143 8.03 4.84 -30.40
CA ASN A 143 8.04 5.86 -31.46
C ASN A 143 7.69 7.29 -30.98
N ASP A 144 7.97 7.62 -29.71
CA ASP A 144 7.72 8.94 -29.13
C ASP A 144 8.91 9.40 -28.28
N GLU A 145 9.94 9.88 -28.97
CA GLU A 145 11.16 10.37 -28.30
C GLU A 145 10.90 11.68 -27.53
N GLU A 146 9.95 12.48 -27.98
CA GLU A 146 9.66 13.77 -27.38
C GLU A 146 9.00 13.56 -26.01
N ALA A 147 7.94 12.77 -25.92
CA ALA A 147 7.34 12.37 -24.65
C ALA A 147 8.32 11.60 -23.75
N THR A 148 9.23 10.81 -24.34
CA THR A 148 10.24 10.10 -23.56
C THR A 148 11.19 11.08 -22.86
N LYS A 149 11.68 12.10 -23.56
CA LYS A 149 12.59 13.11 -23.01
C LYS A 149 11.95 13.97 -21.91
N GLU A 150 10.65 14.16 -21.95
CA GLU A 150 9.92 14.91 -20.92
C GLU A 150 9.92 14.21 -19.55
N VAL A 151 9.95 12.88 -19.55
CA VAL A 151 9.80 12.08 -18.32
C VAL A 151 11.05 11.29 -17.94
N LEU A 152 12.03 11.16 -18.83
CA LEU A 152 13.21 10.31 -18.62
C LEU A 152 14.51 11.09 -18.91
N GLU A 153 15.28 11.35 -17.85
CA GLU A 153 16.58 12.04 -17.93
C GLU A 153 17.62 11.28 -17.10
N ASP A 154 18.75 10.94 -17.71
CA ASP A 154 19.87 10.23 -17.05
C ASP A 154 19.46 8.95 -16.30
N GLY A 155 18.42 8.27 -16.80
CA GLY A 155 17.85 7.06 -16.19
C GLY A 155 16.92 7.32 -15.01
N TRP A 156 16.66 8.57 -14.67
CA TRP A 156 15.63 8.98 -13.74
C TRP A 156 14.31 9.20 -14.46
N PHE A 157 13.28 8.57 -13.95
CA PHE A 157 11.91 8.65 -14.48
C PHE A 157 11.04 9.52 -13.56
N ARG A 158 10.44 10.54 -14.13
CA ARG A 158 9.48 11.43 -13.47
C ARG A 158 8.10 10.80 -13.51
N THR A 159 7.55 10.47 -12.34
CA THR A 159 6.28 9.73 -12.27
C THR A 159 5.06 10.60 -12.51
N GLY A 160 5.16 11.90 -12.34
CA GLY A 160 4.04 12.83 -12.31
C GLY A 160 3.17 12.72 -11.05
N ASP A 161 3.56 11.89 -10.09
CA ASP A 161 2.83 11.72 -8.85
C ASP A 161 3.51 12.46 -7.70
N LEU A 162 2.71 13.13 -6.86
CA LEU A 162 3.20 13.80 -5.66
C LEU A 162 3.36 12.78 -4.53
N ALA A 163 4.50 12.84 -3.87
CA ALA A 163 4.81 11.94 -2.76
C ALA A 163 5.71 12.62 -1.73
N LYS A 164 5.87 11.95 -0.60
CA LYS A 164 6.92 12.22 0.38
C LYS A 164 7.60 10.93 0.80
N ILE A 165 8.84 11.02 1.20
CA ILE A 165 9.61 9.90 1.76
C ILE A 165 9.97 10.27 3.19
N ASP A 166 9.67 9.40 4.14
CA ASP A 166 10.04 9.65 5.53
C ASP A 166 11.50 9.27 5.83
N GLU A 167 11.94 9.56 7.04
CA GLU A 167 13.31 9.31 7.50
C GLU A 167 13.75 7.84 7.45
N ASP A 168 12.78 6.92 7.50
CA ASP A 168 13.02 5.47 7.40
C ASP A 168 12.93 4.93 5.97
N GLY A 169 12.62 5.80 4.98
CA GLY A 169 12.54 5.47 3.56
C GLY A 169 11.20 4.94 3.08
N TYR A 170 10.13 5.09 3.87
CA TYR A 170 8.77 4.77 3.42
C TYR A 170 8.21 5.86 2.54
N ILE A 171 7.59 5.47 1.44
CA ILE A 171 7.01 6.37 0.44
C ILE A 171 5.51 6.52 0.70
N PHE A 172 5.04 7.75 0.74
CA PHE A 172 3.62 8.10 0.86
C PHE A 172 3.19 8.85 -0.39
N ILE A 173 2.26 8.27 -1.14
CA ILE A 173 1.65 8.94 -2.31
C ILE A 173 0.63 9.96 -1.81
N CYS A 174 0.78 11.21 -2.22
CA CYS A 174 -0.03 12.34 -1.75
C CYS A 174 -1.03 12.83 -2.79
N GLY A 175 -0.84 12.45 -4.06
CA GLY A 175 -1.72 12.89 -5.17
C GLY A 175 -1.03 12.80 -6.53
N ARG A 176 -1.60 13.53 -7.48
CA ARG A 176 -1.10 13.64 -8.85
C ARG A 176 -1.20 15.07 -9.36
#